data_3d9d756cc17deb750885f4802e49de48
#
_entry.id   3d9d756cc17deb750885f4802e49de48
#
_cell.length_a   1.000
_cell.length_b   1.000
_cell.length_c   1.000
_cell.angle_alpha   90.00
_cell.angle_beta   90.00
_cell.angle_gamma   90.00
#
_symmetry.space_group_name_H-M   'P 1'
#
loop_
_entity.id
_entity.type
_entity.pdbx_description
1 polymer ?
#
loop_
_entity_poly.entity_id
_entity_poly.type
_entity_poly.pdbx_seq_one_letter_code
_entity_poly.pdbx_strand_id
1 'polypeptide(L)'
;MLQHFADDGNWTRGRYDDGNGGHCLVGALLHLSRKHRLPRAPAIALLQDAMPRPGLPLVHFNDTCCGSVAELRSIIIKARRLADDHAEQERAAAALKSWLLAQMGKKRRAPSANIEDTPPDERFASERLAA
;
A
#
# COMPACT_ATOMS: atom_id res chain seq x y z
N MET A 1 7.80 -7.04 -14.99
CA MET A 1 8.52 -5.91 -15.65
C MET A 1 10.04 -6.04 -15.56
N LEU A 2 10.63 -6.33 -14.40
CA LEU A 2 12.09 -6.42 -14.27
C LEU A 2 12.70 -7.49 -15.17
N GLN A 3 12.05 -8.64 -15.30
CA GLN A 3 12.50 -9.69 -16.24
C GLN A 3 12.38 -9.27 -17.70
N HIS A 4 11.36 -8.47 -18.03
CA HIS A 4 11.17 -7.97 -19.39
C HIS A 4 12.32 -7.07 -19.83
N PHE A 5 12.84 -6.25 -18.94
CA PHE A 5 13.96 -5.35 -19.16
C PHE A 5 15.30 -5.90 -18.63
N ALA A 6 15.45 -7.21 -18.61
CA ALA A 6 16.73 -7.83 -18.25
C ALA A 6 17.83 -7.53 -19.27
N ASP A 7 17.44 -7.44 -20.55
CA ASP A 7 18.32 -7.15 -21.68
C ASP A 7 17.98 -5.82 -22.33
N ASP A 8 18.97 -5.10 -22.82
CA ASP A 8 18.82 -3.83 -23.54
C ASP A 8 17.97 -3.98 -24.83
N GLY A 9 17.99 -5.14 -25.47
CA GLY A 9 17.23 -5.44 -26.67
C GLY A 9 15.71 -5.46 -26.48
N ASN A 10 15.23 -5.54 -25.25
CA ASN A 10 13.80 -5.52 -24.95
C ASN A 10 13.24 -4.12 -24.66
N TRP A 11 14.08 -3.11 -24.74
CA TRP A 11 13.69 -1.72 -24.52
C TRP A 11 13.67 -0.93 -25.81
N THR A 12 12.61 -0.18 -26.04
CA THR A 12 12.46 0.72 -27.19
C THR A 12 12.05 2.13 -26.79
N ARG A 13 12.32 3.08 -27.67
CA ARG A 13 11.94 4.48 -27.54
C ARG A 13 11.05 4.91 -28.70
N GLY A 14 10.19 5.89 -28.48
CA GLY A 14 9.36 6.49 -29.51
C GLY A 14 8.22 5.62 -30.02
N ARG A 15 8.04 4.41 -29.49
CA ARG A 15 6.95 3.48 -29.83
C ARG A 15 6.66 2.54 -28.67
N TYR A 16 5.45 2.05 -28.58
CA TYR A 16 5.06 1.13 -27.52
C TYR A 16 5.64 -0.28 -27.70
N ASP A 17 5.76 -0.71 -28.93
CA ASP A 17 6.23 -2.03 -29.34
C ASP A 17 7.04 -1.90 -30.63
N ASP A 18 8.18 -2.57 -30.71
CA ASP A 18 9.05 -2.57 -31.91
C ASP A 18 8.77 -3.71 -32.88
N GLY A 19 7.80 -4.58 -32.58
CA GLY A 19 7.46 -5.76 -33.35
C GLY A 19 8.40 -6.97 -33.13
N ASN A 20 9.48 -6.81 -32.36
CA ASN A 20 10.47 -7.84 -32.07
C ASN A 20 10.56 -8.21 -30.58
N GLY A 21 9.51 -7.87 -29.81
CA GLY A 21 9.46 -8.12 -28.38
C GLY A 21 10.03 -6.98 -27.50
N GLY A 22 10.54 -5.92 -28.11
CA GLY A 22 10.95 -4.71 -27.41
C GLY A 22 9.78 -3.80 -27.12
N HIS A 23 9.74 -3.24 -25.92
CA HIS A 23 8.67 -2.34 -25.48
C HIS A 23 9.26 -1.11 -24.79
N CYS A 24 8.57 0.03 -24.89
CA CYS A 24 8.81 1.13 -23.97
C CYS A 24 8.21 0.78 -22.60
N LEU A 25 8.46 1.61 -21.58
CA LEU A 25 7.94 1.37 -20.22
C LEU A 25 6.41 1.19 -20.20
N VAL A 26 5.68 2.05 -20.92
CA VAL A 26 4.21 1.97 -21.02
C VAL A 26 3.79 0.76 -21.83
N GLY A 27 4.45 0.47 -22.95
CA GLY A 27 4.17 -0.70 -23.79
C GLY A 27 4.35 -2.00 -23.02
N ALA A 28 5.42 -2.13 -22.24
CA ALA A 28 5.64 -3.28 -21.36
C ALA A 28 4.55 -3.41 -20.30
N LEU A 29 4.13 -2.31 -19.70
CA LEU A 29 3.03 -2.31 -18.74
C LEU A 29 1.73 -2.77 -19.38
N LEU A 30 1.40 -2.28 -20.57
CA LEU A 30 0.21 -2.68 -21.31
C LEU A 30 0.26 -4.18 -21.69
N HIS A 31 1.38 -4.65 -22.17
CA HIS A 31 1.60 -6.05 -22.51
C HIS A 31 1.40 -6.96 -21.29
N LEU A 32 2.08 -6.66 -20.19
CA LEU A 32 2.03 -7.47 -18.97
C LEU A 32 0.66 -7.41 -18.30
N SER A 33 0.00 -6.27 -18.29
CA SER A 33 -1.33 -6.13 -17.70
C SER A 33 -2.39 -6.95 -18.47
N ARG A 34 -2.30 -7.01 -19.78
CA ARG A 34 -3.15 -7.89 -20.61
C ARG A 34 -2.85 -9.36 -20.36
N LYS A 35 -1.58 -9.73 -20.35
CA LYS A 35 -1.13 -11.12 -20.12
C LYS A 35 -1.57 -11.66 -18.77
N HIS A 36 -1.49 -10.85 -17.72
CA HIS A 36 -1.79 -11.27 -16.35
C HIS A 36 -3.14 -10.75 -15.83
N ARG A 37 -3.93 -10.07 -16.66
CA ARG A 37 -5.24 -9.49 -16.30
C ARG A 37 -5.18 -8.57 -15.07
N LEU A 38 -4.13 -7.77 -14.98
CA LEU A 38 -3.89 -6.86 -13.86
C LEU A 38 -4.38 -5.44 -14.17
N PRO A 39 -4.87 -4.68 -13.17
CA PRO A 39 -5.24 -3.29 -13.35
C PRO A 39 -4.00 -2.44 -13.62
N ARG A 40 -4.10 -1.53 -14.59
CA ARG A 40 -2.99 -0.64 -15.02
C ARG A 40 -2.84 0.59 -14.16
N ALA A 41 -3.95 1.19 -13.74
CA ALA A 41 -3.94 2.48 -13.06
C ALA A 41 -3.08 2.50 -11.78
N PRO A 42 -3.13 1.50 -10.87
CA PRO A 42 -2.25 1.47 -9.72
C PRO A 42 -0.76 1.39 -10.07
N ALA A 43 -0.42 0.60 -11.10
CA ALA A 43 0.95 0.46 -11.55
C ALA A 43 1.49 1.75 -12.20
N ILE A 44 0.67 2.45 -12.98
CA ILE A 44 1.02 3.75 -13.54
C ILE A 44 1.29 4.76 -12.42
N ALA A 45 0.43 4.83 -11.42
CA ALA A 45 0.59 5.74 -10.28
C ALA A 45 1.90 5.47 -9.53
N LEU A 46 2.23 4.21 -9.24
CA LEU A 46 3.47 3.84 -8.57
C LEU A 46 4.72 4.18 -9.39
N LEU A 47 4.67 3.96 -10.71
CA LEU A 47 5.76 4.32 -11.59
C LEU A 47 5.94 5.84 -11.66
N GLN A 48 4.86 6.61 -11.70
CA GLN A 48 4.91 8.08 -11.67
C GLN A 48 5.48 8.60 -10.35
N ASP A 49 5.10 8.01 -9.21
CA ASP A 49 5.65 8.36 -7.90
C ASP A 49 7.14 8.01 -7.77
N ALA A 50 7.60 7.01 -8.51
CA ALA A 50 9.00 6.62 -8.56
C ALA A 50 9.86 7.49 -9.48
N MET A 51 9.27 8.34 -10.33
CA MET A 51 10.00 9.22 -11.25
C MET A 51 10.84 10.26 -10.50
N PRO A 52 11.98 10.68 -11.09
CA PRO A 52 12.84 11.70 -10.48
C PRO A 52 12.18 13.08 -10.39
N ARG A 53 11.14 13.34 -11.18
CA ARG A 53 10.34 14.57 -11.16
C ARG A 53 8.86 14.26 -11.02
N PRO A 54 8.14 14.87 -10.05
CA PRO A 54 6.69 14.72 -9.95
C PRO A 54 5.98 15.19 -11.22
N GLY A 55 4.98 14.43 -11.66
CA GLY A 55 4.17 14.78 -12.82
C GLY A 55 4.80 14.54 -14.18
N LEU A 56 6.00 13.94 -14.24
CA LEU A 56 6.64 13.59 -15.51
C LEU A 56 5.87 12.43 -16.17
N PRO A 57 5.37 12.57 -17.42
CA PRO A 57 4.72 11.48 -18.12
C PRO A 57 5.69 10.31 -18.35
N LEU A 58 5.21 9.08 -18.17
CA LEU A 58 6.03 7.86 -18.34
C LEU A 58 6.63 7.74 -19.74
N VAL A 59 5.87 8.09 -20.77
CA VAL A 59 6.35 8.08 -22.16
C VAL A 59 7.47 9.09 -22.36
N HIS A 60 7.31 10.31 -21.84
CA HIS A 60 8.32 11.34 -21.94
C HIS A 60 9.62 10.93 -21.22
N PHE A 61 9.50 10.37 -20.01
CA PHE A 61 10.67 9.83 -19.29
C PHE A 61 11.38 8.75 -20.12
N ASN A 62 10.63 7.77 -20.62
CA ASN A 62 11.19 6.67 -21.41
C ASN A 62 11.93 7.17 -22.67
N ASP A 63 11.36 8.14 -23.36
CA ASP A 63 11.82 8.54 -24.69
C ASP A 63 12.91 9.61 -24.66
N THR A 64 12.90 10.48 -23.65
CA THR A 64 13.78 11.66 -23.62
C THR A 64 14.66 11.76 -22.38
N CYS A 65 14.25 11.23 -21.23
CA CYS A 65 14.99 11.42 -19.98
C CYS A 65 15.80 10.19 -19.57
N CYS A 66 15.30 8.98 -19.89
CA CYS A 66 15.95 7.74 -19.50
C CYS A 66 17.16 7.45 -20.41
N GLY A 67 18.34 7.36 -19.81
CA GLY A 67 19.59 7.15 -20.55
C GLY A 67 19.94 5.69 -20.79
N SER A 68 19.39 4.75 -20.01
CA SER A 68 19.76 3.34 -20.07
C SER A 68 18.68 2.43 -19.51
N VAL A 69 18.74 1.15 -19.85
CA VAL A 69 17.90 0.10 -19.24
C VAL A 69 18.16 -0.03 -17.73
N ALA A 70 19.39 0.17 -17.29
CA ALA A 70 19.71 0.16 -15.87
C ALA A 70 18.96 1.25 -15.10
N GLU A 71 18.86 2.45 -15.65
CA GLU A 71 18.08 3.56 -15.09
C GLU A 71 16.57 3.25 -15.08
N LEU A 72 16.06 2.69 -16.18
CA LEU A 72 14.66 2.23 -16.27
C LEU A 72 14.35 1.19 -15.20
N ARG A 73 15.23 0.20 -15.02
CA ARG A 73 15.09 -0.83 -14.01
C ARG A 73 15.10 -0.25 -12.58
N SER A 74 15.92 0.76 -12.31
CA SER A 74 15.97 1.41 -11.00
C SER A 74 14.64 2.07 -10.63
N ILE A 75 13.96 2.68 -11.60
CA ILE A 75 12.61 3.24 -11.42
C ILE A 75 11.58 2.15 -11.11
N ILE A 76 11.64 1.03 -11.82
CA ILE A 76 10.75 -0.12 -11.57
C ILE A 76 10.98 -0.71 -10.17
N ILE A 77 12.23 -0.83 -9.74
CA ILE A 77 12.58 -1.30 -8.40
C ILE A 77 12.04 -0.35 -7.32
N LYS A 78 12.18 0.96 -7.53
CA LYS A 78 11.64 1.98 -6.63
C LYS A 78 10.11 1.91 -6.54
N ALA A 79 9.43 1.78 -7.67
CA ALA A 79 7.97 1.60 -7.72
C ALA A 79 7.50 0.35 -6.96
N ARG A 80 8.25 -0.75 -7.09
CA ARG A 80 7.97 -1.98 -6.34
C ARG A 80 8.09 -1.79 -4.83
N ARG A 81 9.14 -1.09 -4.37
CA ARG A 81 9.30 -0.76 -2.94
C ARG A 81 8.15 0.09 -2.43
N LEU A 82 7.72 1.10 -3.19
CA LEU A 82 6.56 1.91 -2.84
C LEU A 82 5.28 1.07 -2.72
N ALA A 83 5.08 0.09 -3.60
CA ALA A 83 3.94 -0.84 -3.52
C ALA A 83 3.99 -1.70 -2.25
N ASP A 84 5.16 -2.20 -1.88
CA ASP A 84 5.36 -3.00 -0.66
C ASP A 84 5.08 -2.15 0.59
N ASP A 85 5.56 -0.92 0.65
CA ASP A 85 5.33 0.02 1.74
C ASP A 85 3.84 0.36 1.89
N HIS A 86 3.12 0.60 0.79
CA HIS A 86 1.68 0.85 0.81
C HIS A 86 0.91 -0.36 1.35
N ALA A 87 1.24 -1.56 0.89
CA ALA A 87 0.60 -2.79 1.36
C ALA A 87 0.84 -3.03 2.86
N GLU A 88 2.02 -2.71 3.36
CA GLU A 88 2.34 -2.79 4.80
C GLU A 88 1.52 -1.77 5.60
N GLN A 89 1.43 -0.52 5.14
CA GLN A 89 0.62 0.52 5.77
C GLN A 89 -0.85 0.15 5.82
N GLU A 90 -1.40 -0.40 4.74
CA GLU A 90 -2.80 -0.88 4.71
C GLU A 90 -3.05 -2.00 5.71
N ARG A 91 -2.13 -2.96 5.81
CA ARG A 91 -2.22 -4.04 6.81
C ARG A 91 -2.16 -3.51 8.24
N ALA A 92 -1.26 -2.58 8.52
CA ALA A 92 -1.14 -1.94 9.84
C ALA A 92 -2.40 -1.14 10.20
N ALA A 93 -2.94 -0.37 9.27
CA ALA A 93 -4.19 0.37 9.47
C ALA A 93 -5.38 -0.55 9.73
N ALA A 94 -5.51 -1.66 9.00
CA ALA A 94 -6.54 -2.66 9.21
C ALA A 94 -6.42 -3.33 10.58
N ALA A 95 -5.20 -3.69 11.01
CA ALA A 95 -4.94 -4.26 12.32
C ALA A 95 -5.29 -3.28 13.45
N LEU A 96 -4.91 -2.01 13.32
CA LEU A 96 -5.26 -0.97 14.29
C LEU A 96 -6.78 -0.77 14.39
N LYS A 97 -7.46 -0.69 13.26
CA LYS A 97 -8.92 -0.59 13.22
C LYS A 97 -9.59 -1.75 13.93
N SER A 98 -9.16 -2.97 13.66
CA SER A 98 -9.66 -4.18 14.30
C SER A 98 -9.44 -4.16 15.82
N TRP A 99 -8.24 -3.75 16.26
CA TRP A 99 -7.93 -3.60 17.68
C TRP A 99 -8.81 -2.56 18.38
N LEU A 100 -8.99 -1.39 17.77
CA LEU A 100 -9.86 -0.32 18.31
C LEU A 100 -11.30 -0.79 18.46
N LEU A 101 -11.85 -1.48 17.46
CA LEU A 101 -13.21 -2.03 17.53
C LEU A 101 -13.36 -3.05 18.66
N ALA A 102 -12.35 -3.89 18.88
CA ALA A 102 -12.34 -4.84 19.98
C ALA A 102 -12.33 -4.13 21.36
N GLN A 103 -11.57 -3.04 21.52
CA GLN A 103 -11.54 -2.24 22.75
C GLN A 103 -12.88 -1.55 23.01
N MET A 104 -13.52 -1.00 21.99
CA MET A 104 -14.85 -0.40 22.11
C MET A 104 -15.91 -1.41 22.53
N GLY A 105 -15.86 -2.63 22.02
CA GLY A 105 -16.72 -3.72 22.42
C GLY A 105 -16.55 -4.11 23.90
N LYS A 106 -15.33 -4.15 24.42
CA LYS A 106 -15.03 -4.42 25.83
C LYS A 106 -15.54 -3.32 26.76
N LYS A 107 -15.40 -2.05 26.41
CA LYS A 107 -15.92 -0.93 27.22
C LYS A 107 -17.43 -0.93 27.35
N ARG A 108 -18.18 -1.43 26.39
CA ARG A 108 -19.65 -1.55 26.46
C ARG A 108 -20.12 -2.67 27.40
N ARG A 109 -19.29 -3.68 27.67
CA ARG A 109 -19.62 -4.81 28.53
C ARG A 109 -19.19 -4.65 29.99
N ALA A 110 -18.15 -3.86 30.25
CA ALA A 110 -17.53 -3.72 31.55
C ALA A 110 -18.36 -2.94 32.63
N PRO A 111 -19.13 -1.89 32.28
CA PRO A 111 -19.82 -1.10 33.32
C PRO A 111 -21.02 -1.76 33.98
N SER A 112 -21.63 -2.77 33.39
CA SER A 112 -22.84 -3.38 33.93
C SER A 112 -22.58 -4.44 34.99
N ALA A 113 -21.38 -4.96 35.11
CA ALA A 113 -21.05 -6.03 36.04
C ALA A 113 -20.58 -5.52 37.41
N ASN A 114 -20.16 -4.25 37.53
CA ASN A 114 -19.51 -3.73 38.74
C ASN A 114 -20.43 -2.89 39.66
N ILE A 115 -21.67 -2.64 39.25
CA ILE A 115 -22.58 -1.78 40.01
C ILE A 115 -23.45 -2.61 40.99
N GLU A 116 -23.53 -3.92 40.79
CA GLU A 116 -24.45 -4.79 41.57
C GLU A 116 -23.84 -5.37 42.84
N ASP A 117 -22.52 -5.26 43.07
CA ASP A 117 -21.84 -6.01 44.13
C ASP A 117 -21.45 -5.23 45.37
N THR A 118 -21.88 -4.00 45.54
CA THR A 118 -21.65 -3.31 46.82
C THR A 118 -22.96 -2.72 47.35
N PRO A 119 -23.60 -3.37 48.29
CA PRO A 119 -24.51 -2.68 49.17
C PRO A 119 -23.71 -1.89 50.18
N PRO A 120 -23.64 -0.59 50.07
CA PRO A 120 -22.82 0.22 50.98
C PRO A 120 -23.53 0.49 52.32
N ASP A 121 -24.76 0.13 52.45
CA ASP A 121 -25.54 0.56 53.62
C ASP A 121 -25.41 -0.32 54.86
N GLU A 122 -24.97 -1.55 54.69
CA GLU A 122 -24.84 -2.44 55.88
C GLU A 122 -23.60 -2.10 56.71
N ARG A 123 -22.54 -1.58 56.12
CA ARG A 123 -21.35 -1.17 56.88
C ARG A 123 -21.54 0.09 57.68
N PHE A 124 -22.32 1.02 57.19
CA PHE A 124 -22.60 2.27 57.88
C PHE A 124 -23.65 2.11 58.96
N ALA A 125 -24.54 1.19 58.80
CA ALA A 125 -25.55 0.89 59.82
C ALA A 125 -24.93 0.25 61.07
N SER A 126 -23.94 -0.61 60.92
CA SER A 126 -23.26 -1.25 62.07
C SER A 126 -22.34 -0.27 62.82
N GLU A 127 -21.76 0.71 62.18
CA GLU A 127 -20.98 1.75 62.86
C GLU A 127 -21.83 2.71 63.64
N ARG A 128 -23.04 3.02 63.25
CA ARG A 128 -23.99 3.87 63.96
C ARG A 128 -24.56 3.20 65.19
N LEU A 129 -24.65 1.88 65.17
CA LEU A 129 -25.13 1.11 66.29
C LEU A 129 -24.06 0.89 67.34
N ALA A 130 -22.77 0.99 67.01
CA ALA A 130 -21.63 0.84 67.92
C ALA A 130 -21.26 2.14 68.65
N ALA A 131 -21.83 3.25 68.27
CA ALA A 131 -21.65 4.53 68.92
C ALA A 131 -22.77 4.82 69.90
#